data_483cfa3aa2803bb95ba2d26d8ccdc624
#
_entry.id   483cfa3aa2803bb95ba2d26d8ccdc624
#
_cell.length_a   1.000
_cell.length_b   1.000
_cell.length_c   1.000
_cell.angle_alpha   90.00
_cell.angle_beta   90.00
_cell.angle_gamma   90.00
#
_symmetry.space_group_name_H-M   'P 1'
#
loop_
_entity.id
_entity.type
_entity.pdbx_description
1 polymer ?
#
loop_
_entity_poly.entity_id
_entity_poly.type
_entity_poly.pdbx_seq_one_letter_code
_entity_poly.pdbx_strand_id
1 'polypeptide(L)'
;MHKFKLSSHLLDLFSQYKFFSPIHGVQQLSSALVFESRLGRKIIYIPHSDYFSTFRKICDSLYDDYLSQIPINMSAIAYVEGKSYFNFIEPHRNNFFFIRIDIRHFFPSITDELIRNSFRDYFSESAISDIVKQSHLDAIVNFLTLNILDSSINSDFKESSILPMGFPLSPVVSNIIFRRIDIIIERLCAQLDITYTRYADDLLFSSRGKIGGSQTPFSKDSSSYSSFIHTDRFCESIKKILAIDGFKINKNKIIKSKHTLSLNGYTIIGSNNSDIRGEIRVSNKKTKIIEKLLHELNNKKSDKAIFFKCFISELPIPKYPSKKEKFFNDFFKSQIDNKLSGYRSYLISMIKFDEKYDCFDSFAIQKYQKLIFKIDLALSKR
;
A
#
# COMPACT_ATOMS: atom_id res chain seq x y z
N MET A 1 19.44 -16.84 18.72
CA MET A 1 18.18 -17.11 18.01
C MET A 1 18.45 -18.21 17.00
N HIS A 2 17.68 -19.32 16.97
CA HIS A 2 17.86 -20.32 15.92
C HIS A 2 17.43 -19.70 14.58
N LYS A 3 18.34 -19.74 13.61
CA LYS A 3 18.04 -19.27 12.25
C LYS A 3 17.22 -20.31 11.52
N PHE A 4 16.27 -19.87 10.71
CA PHE A 4 15.42 -20.74 9.89
C PHE A 4 16.27 -21.51 8.86
N LYS A 5 16.01 -22.81 8.77
CA LYS A 5 16.41 -23.65 7.65
C LYS A 5 15.18 -24.01 6.85
N LEU A 6 15.28 -24.09 5.53
CA LEU A 6 14.17 -24.48 4.69
C LEU A 6 13.77 -25.93 5.02
N SER A 7 12.47 -26.15 5.23
CA SER A 7 11.91 -27.46 5.55
C SER A 7 12.02 -28.41 4.33
N SER A 8 11.98 -29.73 4.58
CA SER A 8 11.93 -30.71 3.51
C SER A 8 10.76 -30.47 2.55
N HIS A 9 9.60 -30.13 3.09
CA HIS A 9 8.41 -29.78 2.29
C HIS A 9 8.66 -28.61 1.32
N LEU A 10 9.27 -27.53 1.81
CA LEU A 10 9.59 -26.38 0.95
C LEU A 10 10.67 -26.71 -0.08
N LEU A 11 11.66 -27.53 0.28
CA LEU A 11 12.68 -27.99 -0.65
C LEU A 11 12.09 -28.91 -1.73
N ASP A 12 11.10 -29.73 -1.40
CA ASP A 12 10.34 -30.53 -2.37
C ASP A 12 9.54 -29.64 -3.34
N LEU A 13 8.92 -28.57 -2.83
CA LEU A 13 8.27 -27.59 -3.70
C LEU A 13 9.27 -26.89 -4.63
N PHE A 14 10.44 -26.51 -4.12
CA PHE A 14 11.49 -25.95 -4.96
C PHE A 14 11.98 -26.93 -6.00
N SER A 15 12.12 -28.23 -5.69
CA SER A 15 12.53 -29.24 -6.68
C SER A 15 11.55 -29.38 -7.86
N GLN A 16 10.27 -29.05 -7.65
CA GLN A 16 9.23 -28.99 -8.69
C GLN A 16 9.19 -27.68 -9.44
N TYR A 17 9.95 -26.67 -8.96
CA TYR A 17 9.97 -25.34 -9.56
C TYR A 17 10.87 -25.32 -10.79
N LYS A 18 10.38 -24.80 -11.91
CA LYS A 18 11.06 -24.76 -13.21
C LYS A 18 12.47 -24.14 -13.16
N PHE A 19 12.71 -23.25 -12.21
CA PHE A 19 13.97 -22.53 -12.03
C PHE A 19 14.75 -23.00 -10.80
N PHE A 20 14.64 -24.28 -10.49
CA PHE A 20 15.47 -24.98 -9.52
C PHE A 20 16.46 -25.91 -10.23
N SER A 21 17.71 -25.88 -9.79
CA SER A 21 18.74 -26.81 -10.26
C SER A 21 19.17 -27.72 -9.11
N PRO A 22 19.27 -29.05 -9.32
CA PRO A 22 19.77 -29.97 -8.30
C PRO A 22 21.20 -29.68 -7.83
N ILE A 23 21.98 -28.93 -8.61
CA ILE A 23 23.38 -28.58 -8.28
C ILE A 23 23.45 -27.13 -7.75
N HIS A 24 22.75 -26.20 -8.42
CA HIS A 24 22.87 -24.74 -8.15
C HIS A 24 21.77 -24.19 -7.25
N GLY A 25 20.74 -25.01 -6.94
CA GLY A 25 19.61 -24.58 -6.12
C GLY A 25 18.61 -23.68 -6.84
N VAL A 26 17.99 -22.76 -6.12
CA VAL A 26 16.98 -21.81 -6.63
C VAL A 26 17.68 -20.75 -7.49
N GLN A 27 17.26 -20.66 -8.74
CA GLN A 27 17.75 -19.64 -9.67
C GLN A 27 16.87 -18.39 -9.57
N GLN A 28 17.50 -17.23 -9.67
CA GLN A 28 16.79 -15.97 -9.71
C GLN A 28 16.04 -15.80 -11.04
N LEU A 29 14.79 -15.34 -10.98
CA LEU A 29 14.05 -14.97 -12.18
C LEU A 29 14.65 -13.72 -12.84
N SER A 30 14.61 -13.68 -14.17
CA SER A 30 14.90 -12.47 -14.94
C SER A 30 13.63 -11.87 -15.53
N SER A 31 13.70 -10.60 -15.92
CA SER A 31 12.58 -9.87 -16.54
C SER A 31 12.09 -10.51 -17.85
N ALA A 32 12.93 -11.30 -18.54
CA ALA A 32 12.53 -12.08 -19.72
C ALA A 32 11.59 -13.26 -19.40
N LEU A 33 11.50 -13.67 -18.13
CA LEU A 33 10.72 -14.83 -17.68
C LEU A 33 9.41 -14.42 -17.01
N VAL A 34 9.04 -13.16 -17.08
CA VAL A 34 7.80 -12.61 -16.51
C VAL A 34 7.12 -11.68 -17.50
N PHE A 35 5.81 -11.52 -17.37
CA PHE A 35 5.11 -10.44 -18.09
C PHE A 35 5.34 -9.11 -17.41
N GLU A 36 5.82 -8.13 -18.16
CA GLU A 36 5.93 -6.76 -17.73
C GLU A 36 4.71 -5.95 -18.19
N SER A 37 4.02 -5.31 -17.25
CA SER A 37 2.87 -4.47 -17.55
C SER A 37 3.05 -3.07 -16.94
N ARG A 38 2.79 -2.04 -17.75
CA ARG A 38 2.85 -0.65 -17.27
C ARG A 38 1.49 -0.19 -16.77
N LEU A 39 1.41 0.15 -15.48
CA LEU A 39 0.24 0.76 -14.86
C LEU A 39 0.58 2.22 -14.48
N GLY A 40 0.25 3.17 -15.34
CA GLY A 40 0.67 4.56 -15.20
C GLY A 40 2.20 4.69 -15.23
N ARG A 41 2.80 5.11 -14.10
CA ARG A 41 4.27 5.21 -13.95
C ARG A 41 4.90 4.00 -13.28
N LYS A 42 4.10 3.02 -12.84
CA LYS A 42 4.56 1.81 -12.16
C LYS A 42 4.65 0.66 -13.15
N ILE A 43 5.63 -0.21 -12.98
CA ILE A 43 5.78 -1.44 -13.75
C ILE A 43 5.45 -2.60 -12.83
N ILE A 44 4.55 -3.46 -13.28
CA ILE A 44 4.10 -4.64 -12.56
C ILE A 44 4.65 -5.86 -13.28
N TYR A 45 5.19 -6.80 -12.51
CA TYR A 45 5.74 -8.06 -13.00
C TYR A 45 4.80 -9.20 -12.63
N ILE A 46 4.44 -10.02 -13.61
CA ILE A 46 3.48 -11.12 -13.43
C ILE A 46 4.18 -12.40 -13.90
N PRO A 47 4.38 -13.40 -13.02
CA PRO A 47 4.93 -14.69 -13.41
C PRO A 47 4.11 -15.37 -14.51
N HIS A 48 4.74 -16.08 -15.44
CA HIS A 48 4.06 -16.79 -16.51
C HIS A 48 3.19 -17.94 -15.96
N SER A 49 2.10 -18.24 -16.65
CA SER A 49 1.12 -19.26 -16.25
C SER A 49 1.69 -20.67 -16.15
N ASP A 50 2.73 -20.99 -16.93
CA ASP A 50 3.36 -22.31 -17.00
C ASP A 50 4.06 -22.76 -15.70
N TYR A 51 4.48 -21.80 -14.84
CA TYR A 51 5.07 -22.09 -13.53
C TYR A 51 4.35 -21.38 -12.37
N PHE A 52 3.32 -20.60 -12.65
CA PHE A 52 2.65 -19.78 -11.63
C PHE A 52 2.05 -20.60 -10.48
N SER A 53 1.51 -21.79 -10.78
CA SER A 53 0.91 -22.66 -9.77
C SER A 53 1.93 -23.11 -8.70
N THR A 54 3.10 -23.60 -9.13
CA THR A 54 4.18 -24.00 -8.21
C THR A 54 4.77 -22.80 -7.49
N PHE A 55 4.98 -21.69 -8.22
CA PHE A 55 5.43 -20.42 -7.64
C PHE A 55 4.51 -19.95 -6.52
N ARG A 56 3.19 -20.02 -6.70
CA ARG A 56 2.19 -19.64 -5.69
C ARG A 56 2.25 -20.53 -4.45
N LYS A 57 2.36 -21.87 -4.62
CA LYS A 57 2.50 -22.80 -3.50
C LYS A 57 3.76 -22.52 -2.67
N ILE A 58 4.87 -22.21 -3.34
CA ILE A 58 6.12 -21.82 -2.65
C ILE A 58 5.90 -20.52 -1.88
N CYS A 59 5.24 -19.51 -2.47
CA CYS A 59 4.92 -18.27 -1.79
C CYS A 59 4.07 -18.49 -0.53
N ASP A 60 3.04 -19.32 -0.62
CA ASP A 60 2.15 -19.62 0.50
C ASP A 60 2.91 -20.33 1.62
N SER A 61 3.71 -21.39 1.32
CA SER A 61 4.55 -22.08 2.30
C SER A 61 5.61 -21.14 2.92
N LEU A 62 6.27 -20.29 2.12
CA LEU A 62 7.23 -19.31 2.64
C LEU A 62 6.59 -18.31 3.59
N TYR A 63 5.39 -17.86 3.28
CA TYR A 63 4.66 -16.94 4.15
C TYR A 63 4.28 -17.62 5.47
N ASP A 64 3.61 -18.78 5.38
CA ASP A 64 3.06 -19.49 6.55
C ASP A 64 4.15 -20.00 7.49
N ASP A 65 5.21 -20.60 6.93
CA ASP A 65 6.23 -21.27 7.73
C ASP A 65 7.31 -20.31 8.27
N TYR A 66 7.53 -19.14 7.61
CA TYR A 66 8.67 -18.28 7.94
C TYR A 66 8.33 -16.80 8.05
N LEU A 67 7.80 -16.17 6.97
CA LEU A 67 7.70 -14.71 6.92
C LEU A 67 6.67 -14.16 7.90
N SER A 68 5.60 -14.90 8.18
CA SER A 68 4.58 -14.55 9.18
C SER A 68 5.15 -14.48 10.61
N GLN A 69 6.25 -15.19 10.88
CA GLN A 69 6.91 -15.20 12.19
C GLN A 69 7.89 -14.04 12.37
N ILE A 70 8.26 -13.35 11.30
CA ILE A 70 9.19 -12.20 11.37
C ILE A 70 8.40 -10.95 11.78
N PRO A 71 8.76 -10.32 12.91
CA PRO A 71 8.02 -9.17 13.40
C PRO A 71 8.16 -7.97 12.44
N ILE A 72 7.05 -7.31 12.19
CA ILE A 72 6.98 -6.03 11.47
C ILE A 72 6.78 -4.88 12.45
N ASN A 73 6.99 -3.65 11.99
CA ASN A 73 6.75 -2.48 12.83
C ASN A 73 5.25 -2.16 12.97
N MET A 74 4.83 -1.66 14.13
CA MET A 74 3.43 -1.32 14.40
C MET A 74 2.91 -0.14 13.57
N SER A 75 3.78 0.77 13.15
CA SER A 75 3.46 1.89 12.25
C SER A 75 3.19 1.45 10.82
N ALA A 76 3.62 0.25 10.42
CA ALA A 76 3.31 -0.33 9.12
C ALA A 76 1.85 -0.82 9.11
N ILE A 77 1.03 -0.23 8.25
CA ILE A 77 -0.40 -0.52 8.17
C ILE A 77 -0.75 -1.32 6.92
N ALA A 78 -0.16 -0.97 5.77
CA ALA A 78 -0.43 -1.68 4.52
C ALA A 78 0.06 -3.13 4.59
N TYR A 79 -0.70 -4.04 3.97
CA TYR A 79 -0.35 -5.46 3.85
C TYR A 79 -0.27 -6.22 5.19
N VAL A 80 -0.96 -5.72 6.21
CA VAL A 80 -1.05 -6.34 7.53
C VAL A 80 -2.46 -6.84 7.74
N GLU A 81 -2.59 -8.11 8.11
CA GLU A 81 -3.88 -8.73 8.38
C GLU A 81 -4.63 -7.98 9.49
N GLY A 82 -5.94 -7.82 9.33
CA GLY A 82 -6.81 -7.11 10.27
C GLY A 82 -6.65 -5.59 10.28
N LYS A 83 -5.68 -5.01 9.53
CA LYS A 83 -5.53 -3.56 9.38
C LYS A 83 -6.13 -3.06 8.07
N SER A 84 -6.62 -1.84 8.08
CA SER A 84 -7.21 -1.16 6.94
C SER A 84 -6.59 0.22 6.74
N TYR A 85 -6.97 0.90 5.66
CA TYR A 85 -6.53 2.28 5.42
C TYR A 85 -6.95 3.25 6.53
N PHE A 86 -8.02 2.94 7.27
CA PHE A 86 -8.42 3.74 8.43
C PHE A 86 -7.39 3.71 9.55
N ASN A 87 -6.76 2.57 9.80
CA ASN A 87 -5.69 2.46 10.80
C ASN A 87 -4.45 3.30 10.44
N PHE A 88 -4.29 3.65 9.16
CA PHE A 88 -3.26 4.58 8.70
C PHE A 88 -3.61 6.04 9.01
N ILE A 89 -4.89 6.43 8.89
CA ILE A 89 -5.30 7.84 9.02
C ILE A 89 -5.87 8.19 10.41
N GLU A 90 -6.50 7.23 11.11
CA GLU A 90 -7.17 7.47 12.38
C GLU A 90 -6.26 8.04 13.48
N PRO A 91 -5.02 7.56 13.69
CA PRO A 91 -4.13 8.11 14.74
C PRO A 91 -3.80 9.60 14.58
N HIS A 92 -3.98 10.12 13.37
CA HIS A 92 -3.65 11.51 13.03
C HIS A 92 -4.79 12.50 13.26
N ARG A 93 -6.03 12.03 13.47
CA ARG A 93 -7.23 12.89 13.52
C ARG A 93 -7.18 13.99 14.59
N ASN A 94 -6.53 13.73 15.72
CA ASN A 94 -6.46 14.69 16.81
C ASN A 94 -5.27 15.68 16.69
N ASN A 95 -4.63 15.73 15.53
CA ASN A 95 -3.53 16.62 15.22
C ASN A 95 -3.97 17.72 14.24
N PHE A 96 -3.21 18.80 14.15
CA PHE A 96 -3.56 19.98 13.34
C PHE A 96 -2.64 20.17 12.13
N PHE A 97 -1.38 19.80 12.26
CA PHE A 97 -0.39 19.86 11.20
C PHE A 97 -0.16 18.48 10.64
N PHE A 98 -0.12 18.38 9.32
CA PHE A 98 0.07 17.13 8.60
C PHE A 98 1.15 17.26 7.55
N ILE A 99 1.97 16.24 7.39
CA ILE A 99 2.84 16.08 6.24
C ILE A 99 2.79 14.64 5.75
N ARG A 100 2.55 14.45 4.45
CA ARG A 100 2.68 13.19 3.74
C ARG A 100 3.93 13.22 2.87
N ILE A 101 4.72 12.16 2.97
CA ILE A 101 5.95 11.96 2.19
C ILE A 101 5.82 10.63 1.44
N ASP A 102 6.05 10.63 0.13
CA ASP A 102 6.01 9.44 -0.73
C ASP A 102 7.43 8.98 -1.02
N ILE A 103 7.69 7.68 -0.91
CA ILE A 103 8.99 7.08 -1.23
C ILE A 103 9.03 6.78 -2.73
N ARG A 104 10.06 7.30 -3.41
CA ARG A 104 10.25 7.05 -4.83
C ARG A 104 10.68 5.61 -5.07
N HIS A 105 10.01 4.94 -6.04
CA HIS A 105 10.35 3.57 -6.47
C HIS A 105 10.47 2.56 -5.31
N PHE A 106 9.56 2.59 -4.33
CA PHE A 106 9.64 1.85 -3.07
C PHE A 106 10.06 0.39 -3.25
N PHE A 107 9.29 -0.42 -3.99
CA PHE A 107 9.61 -1.83 -4.22
C PHE A 107 10.92 -2.02 -5.00
N PRO A 108 11.15 -1.38 -6.14
CA PRO A 108 12.39 -1.53 -6.88
C PRO A 108 13.65 -1.03 -6.15
N SER A 109 13.50 -0.15 -5.16
CA SER A 109 14.64 0.28 -4.31
C SER A 109 15.07 -0.77 -3.29
N ILE A 110 14.29 -1.83 -3.11
CA ILE A 110 14.65 -2.98 -2.26
C ILE A 110 15.45 -3.95 -3.13
N THR A 111 16.77 -3.91 -2.99
CA THR A 111 17.69 -4.75 -3.74
C THR A 111 17.87 -6.12 -3.07
N ASP A 112 18.42 -7.08 -3.80
CA ASP A 112 18.82 -8.38 -3.27
C ASP A 112 19.81 -8.26 -2.10
N GLU A 113 20.76 -7.33 -2.18
CA GLU A 113 21.68 -7.04 -1.09
C GLU A 113 20.95 -6.56 0.19
N LEU A 114 20.01 -5.64 0.04
CA LEU A 114 19.22 -5.15 1.18
C LEU A 114 18.37 -6.26 1.81
N ILE A 115 17.77 -7.13 0.98
CA ILE A 115 17.02 -8.32 1.45
C ILE A 115 17.98 -9.26 2.19
N ARG A 116 19.14 -9.58 1.61
CA ARG A 116 20.16 -10.44 2.20
C ARG A 116 20.59 -9.94 3.57
N ASN A 117 20.94 -8.66 3.65
CA ASN A 117 21.40 -8.03 4.90
C ASN A 117 20.31 -8.07 5.99
N SER A 118 19.05 -7.87 5.62
CA SER A 118 17.94 -7.89 6.56
C SER A 118 17.53 -9.31 6.97
N PHE A 119 17.66 -10.29 6.05
CA PHE A 119 17.24 -11.67 6.29
C PHE A 119 18.33 -12.54 6.92
N ARG A 120 19.58 -12.09 6.93
CA ARG A 120 20.71 -12.79 7.55
C ARG A 120 20.48 -13.14 9.02
N ASP A 121 19.73 -12.32 9.76
CA ASP A 121 19.42 -12.57 11.16
C ASP A 121 18.37 -13.68 11.34
N TYR A 122 17.58 -13.96 10.32
CA TYR A 122 16.47 -14.90 10.37
C TYR A 122 16.79 -16.23 9.67
N PHE A 123 17.45 -16.21 8.51
CA PHE A 123 17.73 -17.42 7.72
C PHE A 123 19.18 -17.89 7.85
N SER A 124 19.36 -19.22 7.77
CA SER A 124 20.67 -19.83 7.87
C SER A 124 21.51 -19.60 6.60
N GLU A 125 22.78 -19.27 6.80
CA GLU A 125 23.79 -19.19 5.74
C GLU A 125 24.47 -20.56 5.47
N SER A 126 24.05 -21.63 6.14
CA SER A 126 24.55 -23.00 5.81
C SER A 126 24.00 -23.46 4.46
N ALA A 127 24.75 -24.33 3.80
CA ALA A 127 24.32 -24.98 2.56
C ALA A 127 23.02 -25.78 2.78
N ILE A 128 22.16 -25.82 1.76
CA ILE A 128 20.92 -26.61 1.78
C ILE A 128 21.22 -28.08 1.94
N SER A 129 22.25 -28.60 1.22
CA SER A 129 22.72 -29.98 1.33
C SER A 129 24.18 -30.10 0.88
N ASP A 130 24.73 -31.30 0.97
CA ASP A 130 26.09 -31.58 0.46
C ASP A 130 26.19 -31.41 -1.07
N ILE A 131 25.10 -31.60 -1.78
CA ILE A 131 25.01 -31.44 -3.24
C ILE A 131 24.72 -29.98 -3.59
N VAL A 132 23.66 -29.40 -3.03
CA VAL A 132 23.25 -28.01 -3.27
C VAL A 132 24.02 -27.10 -2.33
N LYS A 133 25.11 -26.53 -2.82
CA LYS A 133 25.97 -25.63 -2.02
C LYS A 133 25.39 -24.24 -1.78
N GLN A 134 24.28 -23.89 -2.43
CA GLN A 134 23.54 -22.66 -2.15
C GLN A 134 23.06 -22.65 -0.70
N SER A 135 23.18 -21.50 -0.03
CA SER A 135 22.64 -21.36 1.34
C SER A 135 21.13 -21.25 1.36
N HIS A 136 20.52 -21.54 2.52
CA HIS A 136 19.08 -21.31 2.73
C HIS A 136 18.73 -19.84 2.51
N LEU A 137 19.57 -18.90 2.97
CA LEU A 137 19.39 -17.47 2.76
C LEU A 137 19.45 -17.12 1.28
N ASP A 138 20.43 -17.62 0.53
CA ASP A 138 20.56 -17.32 -0.90
C ASP A 138 19.39 -17.83 -1.72
N ALA A 139 18.87 -19.01 -1.37
CA ALA A 139 17.70 -19.57 -2.03
C ALA A 139 16.47 -18.65 -1.88
N ILE A 140 16.25 -18.10 -0.67
CA ILE A 140 15.17 -17.16 -0.41
C ILE A 140 15.38 -15.85 -1.16
N VAL A 141 16.58 -15.27 -1.12
CA VAL A 141 16.89 -14.01 -1.82
C VAL A 141 16.66 -14.16 -3.33
N ASN A 142 17.16 -15.26 -3.94
CA ASN A 142 16.97 -15.53 -5.35
C ASN A 142 15.50 -15.71 -5.73
N PHE A 143 14.71 -16.36 -4.86
CA PHE A 143 13.28 -16.54 -5.11
C PHE A 143 12.47 -15.25 -5.01
N LEU A 144 12.84 -14.34 -4.11
CA LEU A 144 12.12 -13.11 -3.85
C LEU A 144 12.44 -11.99 -4.83
N THR A 145 13.57 -12.05 -5.52
CA THR A 145 14.07 -10.97 -6.36
C THR A 145 13.95 -11.28 -7.86
N LEU A 146 13.97 -10.21 -8.64
CA LEU A 146 13.90 -10.26 -10.10
C LEU A 146 15.09 -9.50 -10.68
N ASN A 147 15.88 -10.17 -11.53
CA ASN A 147 16.95 -9.52 -12.29
C ASN A 147 16.37 -8.78 -13.50
N ILE A 148 16.59 -7.48 -13.57
CA ILE A 148 16.12 -6.61 -14.64
C ILE A 148 17.12 -6.58 -15.77
N LEU A 149 16.79 -7.22 -16.88
CA LEU A 149 17.65 -7.24 -18.08
C LEU A 149 17.53 -5.93 -18.88
N ASP A 150 18.51 -5.70 -19.75
CA ASP A 150 18.52 -4.54 -20.66
C ASP A 150 17.28 -4.45 -21.55
N SER A 151 16.70 -5.59 -21.92
CA SER A 151 15.46 -5.69 -22.71
C SER A 151 14.19 -5.29 -21.96
N SER A 152 14.27 -5.09 -20.63
CA SER A 152 13.12 -4.71 -19.81
C SER A 152 12.60 -3.30 -20.14
N ILE A 153 11.28 -3.11 -20.01
CA ILE A 153 10.67 -1.78 -20.08
C ILE A 153 11.02 -0.88 -18.89
N ASN A 154 11.69 -1.44 -17.85
CA ASN A 154 12.14 -0.72 -16.65
C ASN A 154 13.53 -0.13 -16.84
N SER A 155 13.59 1.02 -17.50
CA SER A 155 14.86 1.70 -17.80
C SER A 155 15.62 2.19 -16.56
N ASP A 156 14.94 2.41 -15.43
CA ASP A 156 15.54 3.01 -14.22
C ASP A 156 16.33 1.98 -13.38
N PHE A 157 16.14 0.67 -13.63
CA PHE A 157 16.68 -0.43 -12.81
C PHE A 157 17.37 -1.53 -13.66
N LYS A 158 17.82 -1.20 -14.85
CA LYS A 158 18.55 -2.14 -15.70
C LYS A 158 19.76 -2.73 -14.97
N GLU A 159 20.03 -4.00 -15.25
CA GLU A 159 21.14 -4.78 -14.67
C GLU A 159 21.14 -4.83 -13.13
N SER A 160 19.98 -4.62 -12.51
CA SER A 160 19.83 -4.69 -11.05
C SER A 160 18.82 -5.76 -10.63
N SER A 161 19.07 -6.34 -9.46
CA SER A 161 18.16 -7.27 -8.79
C SER A 161 17.26 -6.52 -7.82
N ILE A 162 15.97 -6.56 -8.04
CA ILE A 162 14.99 -5.78 -7.30
C ILE A 162 13.91 -6.66 -6.66
N LEU A 163 13.21 -6.13 -5.65
CA LEU A 163 11.95 -6.71 -5.18
C LEU A 163 10.84 -6.30 -6.17
N PRO A 164 10.26 -7.26 -6.95
CA PRO A 164 9.33 -6.91 -8.03
C PRO A 164 7.94 -6.54 -7.49
N MET A 165 7.37 -5.45 -8.01
CA MET A 165 5.97 -5.14 -7.79
C MET A 165 5.08 -6.14 -8.55
N GLY A 166 4.13 -6.77 -7.85
CA GLY A 166 3.20 -7.75 -8.43
C GLY A 166 3.46 -9.19 -7.97
N PHE A 167 4.62 -9.48 -7.37
CA PHE A 167 4.85 -10.79 -6.74
C PHE A 167 4.10 -10.89 -5.41
N PRO A 168 3.52 -12.07 -5.07
CA PRO A 168 2.68 -12.22 -3.87
C PRO A 168 3.38 -11.87 -2.56
N LEU A 169 4.68 -12.16 -2.43
CA LEU A 169 5.44 -11.93 -1.19
C LEU A 169 6.05 -10.53 -1.08
N SER A 170 6.14 -9.77 -2.19
CA SER A 170 6.76 -8.43 -2.17
C SER A 170 6.14 -7.49 -1.12
N PRO A 171 4.82 -7.49 -0.89
CA PRO A 171 4.22 -6.66 0.15
C PRO A 171 4.73 -6.95 1.56
N VAL A 172 4.74 -8.21 1.98
CA VAL A 172 5.20 -8.61 3.33
C VAL A 172 6.70 -8.41 3.48
N VAL A 173 7.49 -8.79 2.47
CA VAL A 173 8.95 -8.57 2.44
C VAL A 173 9.27 -7.09 2.60
N SER A 174 8.57 -6.21 1.90
CA SER A 174 8.78 -4.75 2.02
C SER A 174 8.57 -4.24 3.45
N ASN A 175 7.59 -4.76 4.19
CA ASN A 175 7.36 -4.40 5.58
C ASN A 175 8.47 -4.91 6.51
N ILE A 176 8.98 -6.12 6.29
CA ILE A 176 10.10 -6.70 7.05
C ILE A 176 11.36 -5.85 6.84
N ILE A 177 11.70 -5.56 5.60
CA ILE A 177 12.87 -4.75 5.24
C ILE A 177 12.79 -3.34 5.86
N PHE A 178 11.64 -2.70 5.73
CA PHE A 178 11.48 -1.31 6.18
C PHE A 178 11.36 -1.17 7.70
N ARG A 179 11.24 -2.28 8.43
CA ARG A 179 11.09 -2.28 9.91
C ARG A 179 12.18 -1.47 10.63
N ARG A 180 13.43 -1.59 10.18
CA ARG A 180 14.56 -0.85 10.77
C ARG A 180 14.37 0.65 10.63
N ILE A 181 13.97 1.10 9.46
CA ILE A 181 13.70 2.52 9.16
C ILE A 181 12.51 3.01 9.99
N ASP A 182 11.41 2.22 10.04
CA ASP A 182 10.25 2.56 10.87
C ASP A 182 10.63 2.79 12.33
N ILE A 183 11.46 1.92 12.92
CA ILE A 183 11.93 2.05 14.32
C ILE A 183 12.70 3.36 14.53
N ILE A 184 13.58 3.75 13.60
CA ILE A 184 14.34 4.99 13.70
C ILE A 184 13.42 6.20 13.59
N ILE A 185 12.46 6.18 12.65
CA ILE A 185 11.47 7.25 12.48
C ILE A 185 10.59 7.35 13.72
N GLU A 186 10.09 6.25 14.27
CA GLU A 186 9.27 6.24 15.50
C GLU A 186 10.00 6.87 16.68
N ARG A 187 11.27 6.53 16.87
CA ARG A 187 12.09 7.12 17.94
C ARG A 187 12.24 8.63 17.80
N LEU A 188 12.49 9.10 16.56
CA LEU A 188 12.53 10.53 16.27
C LEU A 188 11.18 11.19 16.57
N CYS A 189 10.09 10.57 16.12
CA CYS A 189 8.74 11.08 16.27
C CYS A 189 8.30 11.13 17.74
N ALA A 190 8.61 10.10 18.52
CA ALA A 190 8.32 10.04 19.97
C ALA A 190 8.99 11.17 20.75
N GLN A 191 10.24 11.54 20.40
CA GLN A 191 10.95 12.64 21.04
C GLN A 191 10.34 14.02 20.76
N LEU A 192 9.58 14.14 19.66
CA LEU A 192 9.05 15.41 19.14
C LEU A 192 7.53 15.52 19.24
N ASP A 193 6.86 14.57 19.91
CA ASP A 193 5.40 14.46 20.00
C ASP A 193 4.74 14.49 18.59
N ILE A 194 5.29 13.67 17.68
CA ILE A 194 4.81 13.50 16.32
C ILE A 194 4.18 12.13 16.18
N THR A 195 2.96 12.06 15.67
CA THR A 195 2.30 10.81 15.27
C THR A 195 2.86 10.38 13.92
N TYR A 196 3.21 9.10 13.79
CA TYR A 196 3.73 8.49 12.57
C TYR A 196 2.98 7.20 12.24
N THR A 197 2.59 7.04 10.99
CA THR A 197 2.13 5.78 10.39
C THR A 197 2.64 5.65 8.96
N ARG A 198 2.69 4.41 8.44
CA ARG A 198 3.12 4.12 7.08
C ARG A 198 2.12 3.21 6.35
N TYR A 199 1.79 3.57 5.12
CA TYR A 199 1.00 2.75 4.22
C TYR A 199 1.78 2.48 2.93
N ALA A 200 2.51 1.36 2.89
CA ALA A 200 3.47 1.02 1.82
C ALA A 200 4.55 2.11 1.63
N ASP A 201 4.49 2.83 0.51
CA ASP A 201 5.37 3.95 0.14
C ASP A 201 4.96 5.30 0.73
N ASP A 202 3.78 5.40 1.35
CA ASP A 202 3.26 6.62 1.95
C ASP A 202 3.61 6.71 3.45
N LEU A 203 4.39 7.71 3.83
CA LEU A 203 4.68 8.08 5.21
C LEU A 203 3.79 9.25 5.62
N LEU A 204 3.02 9.09 6.69
CA LEU A 204 2.16 10.15 7.23
C LEU A 204 2.65 10.56 8.61
N PHE A 205 2.85 11.85 8.79
CA PHE A 205 3.23 12.47 10.06
C PHE A 205 2.23 13.55 10.41
N SER A 206 1.97 13.70 11.70
CA SER A 206 1.15 14.79 12.19
C SER A 206 1.53 15.22 13.60
N SER A 207 1.24 16.47 13.93
CA SER A 207 1.43 17.03 15.28
C SER A 207 0.35 18.06 15.58
N ARG A 208 0.08 18.29 16.87
CA ARG A 208 -0.83 19.37 17.31
C ARG A 208 -0.26 20.75 17.08
N GLY A 209 1.06 20.88 17.06
CA GLY A 209 1.74 22.17 17.13
C GLY A 209 1.81 22.69 18.57
N LYS A 210 2.76 23.55 18.86
CA LYS A 210 2.84 24.20 20.18
C LYS A 210 2.11 25.53 20.14
N ILE A 211 1.17 25.75 21.06
CA ILE A 211 0.69 27.08 21.43
C ILE A 211 1.88 27.77 22.13
N GLY A 212 2.24 28.95 21.68
CA GLY A 212 3.43 29.67 22.10
C GLY A 212 3.67 29.62 23.61
N GLY A 213 4.79 29.02 24.02
CA GLY A 213 5.15 28.86 25.42
C GLY A 213 6.54 28.32 25.70
N SER A 214 7.30 27.82 24.72
CA SER A 214 8.74 27.57 24.91
C SER A 214 9.50 28.15 23.72
N GLN A 215 10.15 29.27 24.01
CA GLN A 215 11.08 29.93 23.11
C GLN A 215 12.19 28.97 22.73
N THR A 216 12.15 28.48 21.50
CA THR A 216 13.42 28.14 20.85
C THR A 216 14.05 29.47 20.41
N PRO A 217 15.40 29.66 20.57
CA PRO A 217 16.04 30.98 20.45
C PRO A 217 15.98 31.64 19.08
N PHE A 218 15.16 31.15 18.13
CA PHE A 218 15.20 31.57 16.72
C PHE A 218 13.86 32.02 16.10
N SER A 219 12.77 32.19 16.85
CA SER A 219 11.54 32.74 16.27
C SER A 219 11.14 34.08 16.93
N LYS A 220 11.34 35.18 16.21
CA LYS A 220 10.91 36.51 16.61
C LYS A 220 9.43 36.83 16.33
N ASP A 221 8.66 35.89 15.76
CA ASP A 221 7.24 36.10 15.46
C ASP A 221 6.36 35.31 16.41
N SER A 222 5.82 36.03 17.39
CA SER A 222 4.99 35.54 18.50
C SER A 222 3.53 35.24 18.16
N SER A 223 3.14 35.15 16.88
CA SER A 223 1.72 35.00 16.48
C SER A 223 1.45 33.88 15.45
N SER A 224 2.44 33.14 14.95
CA SER A 224 2.19 32.09 13.97
C SER A 224 2.24 30.70 14.58
N TYR A 225 1.12 30.00 14.54
CA TYR A 225 1.04 28.56 14.77
C TYR A 225 1.96 27.86 13.78
N SER A 226 3.09 27.33 14.26
CA SER A 226 4.05 26.61 13.44
C SER A 226 4.30 25.22 14.01
N SER A 227 4.64 24.28 13.16
CA SER A 227 5.04 22.93 13.57
C SER A 227 6.35 22.56 12.94
N PHE A 228 7.20 21.87 13.69
CA PHE A 228 8.49 21.35 13.23
C PHE A 228 8.36 20.45 12.00
N ILE A 229 7.25 19.68 11.87
CA ILE A 229 7.04 18.79 10.71
C ILE A 229 6.91 19.54 9.37
N HIS A 230 6.57 20.84 9.39
CA HIS A 230 6.49 21.67 8.19
C HIS A 230 7.82 22.33 7.80
N THR A 231 8.86 22.17 8.62
CA THR A 231 10.19 22.75 8.34
C THR A 231 10.97 21.89 7.35
N ASP A 232 11.92 22.48 6.65
CA ASP A 232 12.83 21.75 5.78
C ASP A 232 13.77 20.85 6.58
N ARG A 233 14.11 21.25 7.82
CA ARG A 233 14.91 20.44 8.74
C ARG A 233 14.26 19.09 9.03
N PHE A 234 12.95 19.03 9.22
CA PHE A 234 12.24 17.76 9.38
C PHE A 234 12.34 16.90 8.12
N CYS A 235 12.04 17.47 6.95
CA CYS A 235 12.15 16.75 5.68
C CYS A 235 13.56 16.21 5.43
N GLU A 236 14.60 16.99 5.72
CA GLU A 236 15.99 16.55 5.60
C GLU A 236 16.37 15.46 6.63
N SER A 237 15.82 15.49 7.84
CA SER A 237 15.98 14.42 8.82
C SER A 237 15.38 13.11 8.33
N ILE A 238 14.15 13.12 7.82
CA ILE A 238 13.51 11.93 7.24
C ILE A 238 14.30 11.43 6.02
N LYS A 239 14.74 12.34 5.14
CA LYS A 239 15.55 11.97 3.97
C LYS A 239 16.86 11.28 4.36
N LYS A 240 17.57 11.75 5.41
CA LYS A 240 18.79 11.11 5.92
C LYS A 240 18.53 9.73 6.48
N ILE A 241 17.41 9.54 7.23
CA ILE A 241 17.01 8.24 7.76
C ILE A 241 16.72 7.26 6.63
N LEU A 242 15.94 7.67 5.63
CA LEU A 242 15.61 6.85 4.46
C LEU A 242 16.85 6.45 3.67
N ALA A 243 17.83 7.34 3.57
CA ALA A 243 19.08 7.12 2.84
C ALA A 243 19.96 6.02 3.48
N ILE A 244 19.76 5.65 4.75
CA ILE A 244 20.49 4.56 5.42
C ILE A 244 20.36 3.24 4.65
N ASP A 245 19.17 2.95 4.13
CA ASP A 245 18.88 1.75 3.35
C ASP A 245 18.61 2.07 1.86
N GLY A 246 19.13 3.22 1.36
CA GLY A 246 19.09 3.60 -0.05
C GLY A 246 17.76 4.19 -0.54
N PHE A 247 16.76 4.36 0.30
CA PHE A 247 15.46 4.93 -0.10
C PHE A 247 15.55 6.43 -0.37
N LYS A 248 14.74 6.89 -1.33
CA LYS A 248 14.70 8.30 -1.75
C LYS A 248 13.27 8.85 -1.67
N ILE A 249 13.16 10.10 -1.22
CA ILE A 249 11.88 10.82 -1.19
C ILE A 249 11.49 11.28 -2.60
N ASN A 250 10.21 11.17 -2.92
CA ASN A 250 9.63 11.80 -4.09
C ASN A 250 9.30 13.27 -3.77
N LYS A 251 10.22 14.18 -4.07
CA LYS A 251 10.08 15.61 -3.72
C LYS A 251 8.80 16.25 -4.26
N ASN A 252 8.31 15.78 -5.42
CA ASN A 252 7.13 16.34 -6.09
C ASN A 252 5.81 15.87 -5.45
N LYS A 253 5.86 14.96 -4.48
CA LYS A 253 4.69 14.39 -3.82
C LYS A 253 4.66 14.66 -2.30
N ILE A 254 5.47 15.57 -1.81
CA ILE A 254 5.37 16.03 -0.42
C ILE A 254 4.15 16.92 -0.30
N ILE A 255 3.23 16.55 0.59
CA ILE A 255 2.01 17.33 0.85
C ILE A 255 2.08 17.81 2.30
N LYS A 256 2.09 19.12 2.49
CA LYS A 256 1.98 19.79 3.80
C LYS A 256 0.60 20.41 3.91
N SER A 257 -0.11 20.19 5.02
CA SER A 257 -1.41 20.82 5.25
C SER A 257 -1.64 21.14 6.73
N LYS A 258 -2.54 22.09 6.97
CA LYS A 258 -3.02 22.48 8.31
C LYS A 258 -4.51 22.19 8.39
N HIS A 259 -4.98 21.79 9.56
CA HIS A 259 -6.38 21.51 9.86
C HIS A 259 -6.99 20.38 9.04
N THR A 260 -6.84 20.36 7.72
CA THR A 260 -7.51 19.39 6.84
C THR A 260 -6.52 18.70 5.91
N LEU A 261 -6.56 17.39 5.85
CA LEU A 261 -5.75 16.58 4.91
C LEU A 261 -6.65 15.59 4.16
N SER A 262 -6.63 15.63 2.82
CA SER A 262 -7.34 14.68 1.97
C SER A 262 -6.38 13.65 1.37
N LEU A 263 -6.67 12.36 1.60
CA LEU A 263 -5.86 11.21 1.16
C LEU A 263 -6.77 10.10 0.61
N ASN A 264 -6.51 9.65 -0.61
CA ASN A 264 -7.13 8.44 -1.20
C ASN A 264 -8.66 8.35 -1.03
N GLY A 265 -9.36 9.47 -1.06
CA GLY A 265 -10.82 9.52 -0.93
C GLY A 265 -11.33 9.68 0.49
N TYR A 266 -10.45 9.92 1.46
CA TYR A 266 -10.76 10.30 2.83
C TYR A 266 -10.27 11.70 3.13
N THR A 267 -10.88 12.33 4.12
CA THR A 267 -10.46 13.65 4.63
C THR A 267 -10.37 13.57 6.14
N ILE A 268 -9.20 13.88 6.67
CA ILE A 268 -8.99 14.10 8.09
C ILE A 268 -9.26 15.59 8.35
N ILE A 269 -10.09 15.89 9.34
CA ILE A 269 -10.30 17.24 9.88
C ILE A 269 -9.70 17.23 11.28
N GLY A 270 -8.52 17.82 11.41
CA GLY A 270 -7.79 17.83 12.67
C GLY A 270 -8.22 18.96 13.59
N SER A 271 -7.77 18.91 14.82
CA SER A 271 -7.99 19.99 15.81
C SER A 271 -6.68 20.38 16.48
N ASN A 272 -6.53 21.67 16.76
CA ASN A 272 -5.47 22.19 17.63
C ASN A 272 -5.93 22.34 19.09
N ASN A 273 -7.22 22.16 19.36
CA ASN A 273 -7.78 22.17 20.70
C ASN A 273 -7.84 20.72 21.23
N SER A 274 -7.28 20.48 22.43
CA SER A 274 -7.30 19.17 23.09
C SER A 274 -8.71 18.68 23.40
N ASP A 275 -9.65 19.60 23.60
CA ASP A 275 -11.04 19.30 23.98
C ASP A 275 -11.93 18.97 22.78
N ILE A 276 -11.44 19.25 21.57
CA ILE A 276 -12.16 18.98 20.33
C ILE A 276 -11.52 17.79 19.64
N ARG A 277 -12.28 16.71 19.51
CA ARG A 277 -11.87 15.56 18.71
C ARG A 277 -11.87 15.92 17.22
N GLY A 278 -10.83 15.49 16.54
CA GLY A 278 -10.78 15.56 15.10
C GLY A 278 -11.66 14.48 14.46
N GLU A 279 -12.00 14.66 13.20
CA GLU A 279 -12.93 13.84 12.44
C GLU A 279 -12.29 13.24 11.19
N ILE A 280 -12.83 12.10 10.77
CA ILE A 280 -12.55 11.50 9.46
C ILE A 280 -13.84 11.47 8.67
N ARG A 281 -13.77 11.78 7.38
CA ARG A 281 -14.94 11.66 6.49
C ARG A 281 -14.54 11.21 5.10
N VAL A 282 -15.49 10.68 4.36
CA VAL A 282 -15.32 10.44 2.92
C VAL A 282 -15.16 11.77 2.21
N SER A 283 -14.19 11.87 1.31
CA SER A 283 -14.00 13.09 0.53
C SER A 283 -15.27 13.42 -0.28
N ASN A 284 -15.58 14.70 -0.40
CA ASN A 284 -16.74 15.16 -1.17
C ASN A 284 -16.70 14.68 -2.63
N LYS A 285 -15.52 14.50 -3.21
CA LYS A 285 -15.36 13.95 -4.55
C LYS A 285 -15.97 12.54 -4.66
N LYS A 286 -15.76 11.69 -3.68
CA LYS A 286 -16.23 10.29 -3.70
C LYS A 286 -17.74 10.19 -3.44
N THR A 287 -18.27 10.95 -2.48
CA THR A 287 -19.73 10.98 -2.24
C THR A 287 -20.47 11.55 -3.45
N LYS A 288 -19.95 12.58 -4.12
CA LYS A 288 -20.54 13.13 -5.36
C LYS A 288 -20.59 12.12 -6.50
N ILE A 289 -19.60 11.24 -6.63
CA ILE A 289 -19.62 10.17 -7.64
C ILE A 289 -20.76 9.21 -7.36
N ILE A 290 -20.96 8.80 -6.11
CA ILE A 290 -22.07 7.92 -5.71
C ILE A 290 -23.42 8.59 -5.97
N GLU A 291 -23.57 9.85 -5.54
CA GLU A 291 -24.80 10.63 -5.75
C GLU A 291 -25.11 10.80 -7.24
N LYS A 292 -24.10 11.08 -8.06
CA LYS A 292 -24.23 11.20 -9.52
C LYS A 292 -24.71 9.88 -10.15
N LEU A 293 -24.12 8.75 -9.75
CA LEU A 293 -24.52 7.44 -10.25
C LEU A 293 -25.98 7.14 -9.91
N LEU A 294 -26.39 7.35 -8.67
CA LEU A 294 -27.77 7.15 -8.20
C LEU A 294 -28.76 8.08 -8.94
N HIS A 295 -28.38 9.33 -9.21
CA HIS A 295 -29.19 10.28 -9.98
C HIS A 295 -29.39 9.79 -11.42
N GLU A 296 -28.34 9.34 -12.10
CA GLU A 296 -28.46 8.86 -13.48
C GLU A 296 -29.32 7.58 -13.59
N LEU A 297 -29.23 6.71 -12.59
CA LEU A 297 -30.10 5.51 -12.52
C LEU A 297 -31.56 5.88 -12.36
N ASN A 298 -31.90 6.89 -11.55
CA ASN A 298 -33.28 7.34 -11.39
C ASN A 298 -33.87 7.98 -12.64
N ASN A 299 -33.02 8.52 -13.54
CA ASN A 299 -33.43 9.15 -14.80
C ASN A 299 -33.75 8.12 -15.91
N LYS A 300 -33.87 6.81 -15.60
CA LYS A 300 -34.24 5.72 -16.53
C LYS A 300 -33.40 5.67 -17.82
N LYS A 301 -32.13 6.10 -17.78
CA LYS A 301 -31.21 5.99 -18.92
C LYS A 301 -30.77 4.54 -19.09
N SER A 302 -30.36 4.19 -20.31
CA SER A 302 -29.76 2.87 -20.57
C SER A 302 -28.44 2.70 -19.80
N ASP A 303 -28.14 1.47 -19.36
CA ASP A 303 -26.91 1.15 -18.63
C ASP A 303 -25.65 1.57 -19.39
N LYS A 304 -25.65 1.44 -20.72
CA LYS A 304 -24.59 1.95 -21.59
C LYS A 304 -24.39 3.45 -21.42
N ALA A 305 -25.45 4.25 -21.46
CA ALA A 305 -25.37 5.71 -21.31
C ALA A 305 -24.86 6.11 -19.91
N ILE A 306 -25.32 5.43 -18.87
CA ILE A 306 -24.88 5.64 -17.48
C ILE A 306 -23.41 5.29 -17.33
N PHE A 307 -22.96 4.15 -17.89
CA PHE A 307 -21.59 3.71 -17.85
C PHE A 307 -20.65 4.76 -18.46
N PHE A 308 -20.92 5.20 -19.69
CA PHE A 308 -20.09 6.20 -20.36
C PHE A 308 -20.11 7.57 -19.65
N LYS A 309 -21.23 7.96 -19.04
CA LYS A 309 -21.32 9.22 -18.32
C LYS A 309 -20.60 9.23 -16.96
N CYS A 310 -20.57 8.06 -16.28
CA CYS A 310 -20.03 7.96 -14.92
C CYS A 310 -18.61 7.38 -14.86
N PHE A 311 -18.20 6.51 -15.81
CA PHE A 311 -17.03 5.66 -15.65
C PHE A 311 -16.05 5.65 -16.85
N ILE A 312 -16.23 6.48 -17.89
CA ILE A 312 -15.47 6.42 -19.14
C ILE A 312 -13.95 6.48 -18.95
N SER A 313 -13.47 7.09 -17.86
CA SER A 313 -12.05 7.20 -17.52
C SER A 313 -11.52 6.10 -16.58
N GLU A 314 -12.41 5.26 -16.04
CA GLU A 314 -12.06 4.36 -14.93
C GLU A 314 -12.13 2.87 -15.29
N LEU A 315 -12.93 2.50 -16.30
CA LEU A 315 -13.19 1.11 -16.63
C LEU A 315 -12.82 0.79 -18.08
N PRO A 316 -11.98 -0.22 -18.31
CA PRO A 316 -11.65 -0.66 -19.66
C PRO A 316 -12.86 -1.33 -20.32
N ILE A 317 -13.12 -0.99 -21.58
CA ILE A 317 -14.06 -1.71 -22.43
C ILE A 317 -13.36 -3.00 -22.91
N PRO A 318 -14.05 -4.15 -23.00
CA PRO A 318 -13.47 -5.38 -23.50
C PRO A 318 -12.85 -5.21 -24.88
N LYS A 319 -11.61 -5.67 -25.06
CA LYS A 319 -10.86 -5.57 -26.34
C LYS A 319 -11.48 -6.40 -27.46
N TYR A 320 -12.20 -7.46 -27.10
CA TYR A 320 -12.86 -8.37 -28.03
C TYR A 320 -14.36 -8.38 -27.76
N PRO A 321 -15.11 -7.39 -28.25
CA PRO A 321 -16.55 -7.40 -28.14
C PRO A 321 -17.12 -8.55 -28.97
N SER A 322 -17.88 -9.45 -28.35
CA SER A 322 -18.74 -10.29 -29.17
C SER A 322 -19.71 -9.37 -29.91
N LYS A 323 -19.99 -9.63 -31.19
CA LYS A 323 -20.89 -8.79 -32.02
C LYS A 323 -22.34 -8.77 -31.54
N LYS A 324 -22.66 -9.46 -30.43
CA LYS A 324 -24.01 -9.59 -29.86
C LYS A 324 -24.30 -8.42 -28.91
N GLU A 325 -25.27 -7.60 -29.25
CA GLU A 325 -25.75 -6.47 -28.46
C GLU A 325 -26.09 -6.85 -27.02
N LYS A 326 -26.62 -8.07 -26.81
CA LYS A 326 -26.92 -8.65 -25.51
C LYS A 326 -25.67 -8.69 -24.61
N PHE A 327 -24.49 -9.09 -25.14
CA PHE A 327 -23.25 -9.14 -24.36
C PHE A 327 -22.85 -7.77 -23.80
N PHE A 328 -22.99 -6.71 -24.59
CA PHE A 328 -22.67 -5.36 -24.14
C PHE A 328 -23.67 -4.86 -23.08
N ASN A 329 -24.96 -5.15 -23.25
CA ASN A 329 -25.97 -4.77 -22.27
C ASN A 329 -25.73 -5.46 -20.93
N ASP A 330 -25.46 -6.76 -20.95
CA ASP A 330 -25.11 -7.54 -19.75
C ASP A 330 -23.80 -7.06 -19.11
N PHE A 331 -22.78 -6.72 -19.91
CA PHE A 331 -21.54 -6.15 -19.44
C PHE A 331 -21.76 -4.81 -18.73
N PHE A 332 -22.44 -3.85 -19.34
CA PHE A 332 -22.68 -2.54 -18.73
C PHE A 332 -23.52 -2.64 -17.47
N LYS A 333 -24.54 -3.50 -17.47
CA LYS A 333 -25.36 -3.79 -16.29
C LYS A 333 -24.48 -4.31 -15.17
N SER A 334 -23.72 -5.37 -15.41
CA SER A 334 -22.82 -6.00 -14.44
C SER A 334 -21.80 -5.01 -13.86
N GLN A 335 -21.20 -4.13 -14.71
CA GLN A 335 -20.25 -3.13 -14.23
C GLN A 335 -20.91 -2.12 -13.28
N ILE A 336 -22.12 -1.67 -13.57
CA ILE A 336 -22.86 -0.75 -12.68
C ILE A 336 -23.22 -1.44 -11.37
N ASP A 337 -23.72 -2.68 -11.42
CA ASP A 337 -24.11 -3.44 -10.23
C ASP A 337 -22.89 -3.72 -9.33
N ASN A 338 -21.75 -4.07 -9.91
CA ASN A 338 -20.50 -4.25 -9.19
C ASN A 338 -20.03 -2.94 -8.52
N LYS A 339 -20.17 -1.79 -9.20
CA LYS A 339 -19.82 -0.48 -8.62
C LYS A 339 -20.76 -0.09 -7.49
N LEU A 340 -22.07 -0.31 -7.63
CA LEU A 340 -23.05 -0.07 -6.56
C LEU A 340 -22.74 -0.93 -5.33
N SER A 341 -22.54 -2.24 -5.53
CA SER A 341 -22.18 -3.17 -4.46
C SER A 341 -20.87 -2.79 -3.77
N GLY A 342 -19.86 -2.39 -4.55
CA GLY A 342 -18.59 -1.89 -4.03
C GLY A 342 -18.75 -0.61 -3.20
N TYR A 343 -19.55 0.35 -3.66
CA TYR A 343 -19.83 1.58 -2.90
C TYR A 343 -20.63 1.30 -1.62
N ARG A 344 -21.59 0.37 -1.68
CA ARG A 344 -22.34 -0.10 -0.51
C ARG A 344 -21.39 -0.66 0.56
N SER A 345 -20.57 -1.63 0.18
CA SER A 345 -19.60 -2.27 1.10
C SER A 345 -18.61 -1.25 1.67
N TYR A 346 -18.18 -0.31 0.85
CA TYR A 346 -17.31 0.79 1.26
C TYR A 346 -17.97 1.68 2.34
N LEU A 347 -19.23 2.08 2.17
CA LEU A 347 -19.93 2.91 3.16
C LEU A 347 -20.21 2.13 4.44
N ILE A 348 -20.57 0.85 4.34
CA ILE A 348 -20.78 -0.04 5.52
C ILE A 348 -19.47 -0.17 6.31
N SER A 349 -18.32 -0.33 5.63
CA SER A 349 -17.03 -0.45 6.31
C SER A 349 -16.68 0.79 7.14
N MET A 350 -17.15 1.97 6.73
CA MET A 350 -16.95 3.22 7.47
C MET A 350 -17.81 3.27 8.73
N ILE A 351 -19.08 2.89 8.62
CA ILE A 351 -19.98 2.82 9.79
C ILE A 351 -19.43 1.85 10.83
N LYS A 352 -19.00 0.65 10.41
CA LYS A 352 -18.37 -0.33 11.30
C LYS A 352 -17.07 0.18 11.92
N PHE A 353 -16.29 0.97 11.21
CA PHE A 353 -15.07 1.57 11.76
C PHE A 353 -15.42 2.64 12.80
N ASP A 354 -16.45 3.44 12.54
CA ASP A 354 -16.95 4.45 13.47
C ASP A 354 -17.46 3.86 14.79
N GLU A 355 -18.17 2.75 14.73
CA GLU A 355 -18.62 1.99 15.92
C GLU A 355 -17.47 1.64 16.87
N LYS A 356 -16.28 1.42 16.31
CA LYS A 356 -15.07 1.09 17.10
C LYS A 356 -14.29 2.31 17.57
N TYR A 357 -14.18 3.35 16.76
CA TYR A 357 -13.24 4.44 16.97
C TYR A 357 -13.90 5.80 17.22
N ASP A 358 -15.22 5.92 17.01
CA ASP A 358 -16.00 7.16 17.19
C ASP A 358 -15.29 8.34 16.51
N CYS A 359 -15.10 8.26 15.19
CA CYS A 359 -14.24 9.17 14.44
C CYS A 359 -14.91 9.89 13.27
N PHE A 360 -16.19 9.58 12.99
CA PHE A 360 -16.96 10.27 11.98
C PHE A 360 -17.96 11.25 12.63
N ASP A 361 -18.23 12.36 11.95
CA ASP A 361 -19.32 13.25 12.30
C ASP A 361 -20.68 12.54 12.13
N SER A 362 -21.63 12.80 13.04
CA SER A 362 -22.97 12.22 13.02
C SER A 362 -23.73 12.50 11.73
N PHE A 363 -23.58 13.70 11.13
CA PHE A 363 -24.16 14.01 9.82
C PHE A 363 -23.57 13.17 8.70
N ALA A 364 -22.26 12.88 8.76
CA ALA A 364 -21.62 12.00 7.80
C ALA A 364 -22.17 10.59 7.88
N ILE A 365 -22.33 10.04 9.09
CA ILE A 365 -22.91 8.71 9.31
C ILE A 365 -24.35 8.65 8.78
N GLN A 366 -25.19 9.61 9.11
CA GLN A 366 -26.57 9.69 8.58
C GLN A 366 -26.57 9.78 7.04
N LYS A 367 -25.65 10.54 6.45
CA LYS A 367 -25.50 10.63 4.99
C LYS A 367 -25.13 9.28 4.40
N TYR A 368 -24.19 8.53 5.01
CA TYR A 368 -23.78 7.21 4.54
C TYR A 368 -24.93 6.19 4.63
N GLN A 369 -25.69 6.18 5.72
CA GLN A 369 -26.87 5.34 5.88
C GLN A 369 -27.92 5.62 4.79
N LYS A 370 -28.21 6.90 4.51
CA LYS A 370 -29.13 7.32 3.43
C LYS A 370 -28.62 6.87 2.04
N LEU A 371 -27.31 6.95 1.79
CA LEU A 371 -26.71 6.50 0.53
C LEU A 371 -26.81 4.98 0.39
N ILE A 372 -26.54 4.22 1.45
CA ILE A 372 -26.68 2.76 1.47
C ILE A 372 -28.10 2.38 1.13
N PHE A 373 -29.10 2.96 1.80
CA PHE A 373 -30.52 2.70 1.51
C PHE A 373 -30.90 2.96 0.05
N LYS A 374 -30.41 4.09 -0.53
CA LYS A 374 -30.64 4.40 -1.95
C LYS A 374 -29.95 3.40 -2.89
N ILE A 375 -28.76 2.90 -2.53
CA ILE A 375 -28.05 1.88 -3.30
C ILE A 375 -28.83 0.56 -3.26
N ASP A 376 -29.30 0.14 -2.07
CA ASP A 376 -30.10 -1.09 -1.91
C ASP A 376 -31.40 -1.04 -2.74
N LEU A 377 -32.09 0.10 -2.71
CA LEU A 377 -33.26 0.34 -3.54
C LEU A 377 -32.93 0.32 -5.04
N ALA A 378 -31.78 0.83 -5.44
CA ALA A 378 -31.35 0.80 -6.84
C ALA A 378 -31.02 -0.64 -7.29
N LEU A 379 -30.32 -1.43 -6.45
CA LEU A 379 -29.98 -2.82 -6.73
C LEU A 379 -31.24 -3.73 -6.78
N SER A 380 -32.23 -3.51 -5.92
CA SER A 380 -33.46 -4.32 -5.91
C SER A 380 -34.36 -4.12 -7.15
N LYS A 381 -34.19 -3.02 -7.87
CA LYS A 381 -34.92 -2.68 -9.10
C LYS A 381 -34.25 -3.15 -10.38
N ARG A 382 -33.06 -3.71 -10.30
CA ARG A 382 -32.21 -4.11 -11.43
C ARG A 382 -32.22 -5.60 -11.66
#